data_6ea58bc1ef2b0ad9fe313cc378d780eb
#
_entry.id   6ea58bc1ef2b0ad9fe313cc378d780eb
#
_cell.length_a   1.000
_cell.length_b   1.000
_cell.length_c   1.000
_cell.angle_alpha   90.00
_cell.angle_beta   90.00
_cell.angle_gamma   90.00
#
_symmetry.space_group_name_H-M   'P 1'
#
loop_
_entity.id
_entity.type
_entity.pdbx_description
1 polymer ?
#
loop_
_entity_poly.entity_id
_entity_poly.type
_entity_poly.pdbx_seq_one_letter_code
_entity_poly.pdbx_strand_id
1 'polypeptide(L)'
;MFILVDSLDRQPRDITTTDAIKTVMTHSGATITMTTMTDLVAFAVSTSTAFPAIRYFCIYAALTVTCAYLMIVTYFVAVMYFDLTRIRAGRRDCLPLCKASKPRDGSPAWDEPAPHLSNRIMKAWAKILTYPLSKAAVIILSMALLGVGIFGVTKVDETFDRKTLAKDDSYLKHFLVAQEKHFKLPIEVSIVITGETDYGAESTQNEIRKLTTIVTSNKYYTTNSVSWMDSFVRFANLTNNDSSGAKFLPVLKAFLQDPGFSYFSEDLRFSKDGTKLKASRVLGFMKPSSSSTFQKNAMLSLRKDITEMSKLDAFPITRPFIFFEQYAIIARDTIRNLLIAALAVLVITSPFLVDCTVAILVLFNFAALVCELFGMMVIWNVSLNSISMINLVMAIGFAVDYSAHVAHAYVVSNKATPNERVVDAVSTLGASVFMGGFSTFLGIIVLAFAASEIFRIFFKMFLGIVILGLLHGLCILPVYLSLLCWRPVVVRPRSVPRVSRDEALSDREQPEGALQMEGLSKTESTASPKKKRHSMTEAGIPNEGAHDDGDKLIHLESAAGSVSKPDSNVDDMK
;
A
#
# COMPACT_ATOMS: atom_id res chain seq x y z
N MET A 1 -12.59 2.79 -12.78
CA MET A 1 -12.89 3.08 -14.19
C MET A 1 -13.99 2.18 -14.75
N PHE A 2 -13.86 0.84 -14.78
CA PHE A 2 -14.88 -0.07 -15.32
C PHE A 2 -16.29 0.16 -14.76
N ILE A 3 -16.40 0.40 -13.44
CA ILE A 3 -17.69 0.67 -12.78
C ILE A 3 -18.35 1.96 -13.30
N LEU A 4 -17.56 3.02 -13.55
CA LEU A 4 -18.09 4.27 -14.09
C LEU A 4 -18.61 4.09 -15.52
N VAL A 5 -17.85 3.39 -16.37
CA VAL A 5 -18.25 3.11 -17.75
C VAL A 5 -19.52 2.24 -17.78
N ASP A 6 -19.55 1.13 -17.04
CA ASP A 6 -20.73 0.26 -16.95
C ASP A 6 -21.96 1.00 -16.39
N SER A 7 -21.75 1.87 -15.40
CA SER A 7 -22.82 2.72 -14.86
C SER A 7 -23.32 3.74 -15.88
N LEU A 8 -22.44 4.27 -16.75
CA LEU A 8 -22.83 5.18 -17.83
C LEU A 8 -23.61 4.46 -18.93
N ASP A 9 -23.18 3.26 -19.31
CA ASP A 9 -23.85 2.46 -20.33
C ASP A 9 -25.28 2.05 -19.94
N ARG A 10 -25.57 2.00 -18.63
CA ARG A 10 -26.89 1.69 -18.09
C ARG A 10 -27.84 2.89 -18.01
N GLN A 11 -27.33 4.12 -18.26
CA GLN A 11 -28.19 5.30 -18.19
C GLN A 11 -29.18 5.32 -19.36
N PRO A 12 -30.43 5.82 -19.13
CA PRO A 12 -31.40 6.05 -20.20
C PRO A 12 -30.82 6.96 -21.28
N ARG A 13 -31.18 6.72 -22.52
CA ARG A 13 -30.64 7.48 -23.66
C ARG A 13 -31.38 8.81 -23.93
N ASP A 14 -32.52 9.00 -23.31
CA ASP A 14 -33.36 10.20 -23.40
C ASP A 14 -32.92 11.37 -22.51
N ILE A 15 -32.06 11.12 -21.49
CA ILE A 15 -31.55 12.17 -20.60
C ILE A 15 -30.36 12.91 -21.22
N THR A 16 -30.10 14.14 -20.78
CA THR A 16 -28.96 14.94 -21.28
C THR A 16 -27.62 14.31 -20.91
N THR A 17 -26.54 14.62 -21.66
CA THR A 17 -25.18 14.12 -21.34
C THR A 17 -24.76 14.53 -19.93
N THR A 18 -25.09 15.76 -19.55
CA THR A 18 -24.77 16.30 -18.23
C THR A 18 -25.50 15.55 -17.12
N ASP A 19 -26.79 15.26 -17.30
CA ASP A 19 -27.59 14.55 -16.29
C ASP A 19 -27.15 13.09 -16.18
N ALA A 20 -26.78 12.44 -17.30
CA ALA A 20 -26.22 11.09 -17.29
C ALA A 20 -24.95 11.03 -16.44
N ILE A 21 -23.99 11.93 -16.69
CA ILE A 21 -22.74 12.00 -15.93
C ILE A 21 -23.00 12.34 -14.47
N LYS A 22 -23.90 13.30 -14.17
CA LYS A 22 -24.30 13.65 -12.80
C LYS A 22 -24.85 12.45 -12.04
N THR A 23 -25.73 11.67 -12.66
CA THR A 23 -26.31 10.46 -12.06
C THR A 23 -25.25 9.39 -11.81
N VAL A 24 -24.36 9.14 -12.76
CA VAL A 24 -23.25 8.21 -12.61
C VAL A 24 -22.32 8.62 -11.46
N MET A 25 -21.96 9.90 -11.38
CA MET A 25 -21.09 10.39 -10.32
C MET A 25 -21.77 10.38 -8.94
N THR A 26 -23.08 10.59 -8.88
CA THR A 26 -23.81 10.52 -7.60
C THR A 26 -23.85 9.10 -7.03
N HIS A 27 -23.97 8.07 -7.87
CA HIS A 27 -24.08 6.68 -7.43
C HIS A 27 -22.71 5.97 -7.38
N SER A 28 -22.03 5.92 -8.51
CA SER A 28 -20.75 5.18 -8.62
C SER A 28 -19.56 5.99 -8.08
N GLY A 29 -19.61 7.32 -8.17
CA GLY A 29 -18.58 8.19 -7.62
C GLY A 29 -18.46 8.08 -6.09
N ALA A 30 -19.60 7.98 -5.38
CA ALA A 30 -19.59 7.77 -3.93
C ALA A 30 -18.87 6.47 -3.54
N THR A 31 -19.13 5.38 -4.26
CA THR A 31 -18.51 4.09 -3.99
C THR A 31 -17.00 4.11 -4.29
N ILE A 32 -16.58 4.76 -5.40
CA ILE A 32 -15.16 4.93 -5.73
C ILE A 32 -14.46 5.80 -4.69
N THR A 33 -15.11 6.83 -4.17
CA THR A 33 -14.56 7.65 -3.09
C THR A 33 -14.37 6.83 -1.83
N MET A 34 -15.34 5.98 -1.47
CA MET A 34 -15.24 5.08 -0.33
C MET A 34 -14.02 4.17 -0.45
N THR A 35 -13.85 3.48 -1.59
CA THR A 35 -12.73 2.55 -1.78
C THR A 35 -11.38 3.29 -1.81
N THR A 36 -11.30 4.44 -2.45
CA THR A 36 -10.07 5.27 -2.42
C THR A 36 -9.73 5.72 -0.99
N MET A 37 -10.72 6.07 -0.18
CA MET A 37 -10.48 6.45 1.22
C MET A 37 -10.02 5.26 2.07
N THR A 38 -10.56 4.06 1.83
CA THR A 38 -10.08 2.84 2.52
C THR A 38 -8.62 2.53 2.18
N ASP A 39 -8.24 2.62 0.90
CA ASP A 39 -6.85 2.46 0.46
C ASP A 39 -5.92 3.49 1.07
N LEU A 40 -6.30 4.77 0.99
CA LEU A 40 -5.51 5.87 1.51
C LEU A 40 -5.23 5.72 3.00
N VAL A 41 -6.26 5.37 3.79
CA VAL A 41 -6.11 5.18 5.24
C VAL A 41 -5.31 3.91 5.55
N ALA A 42 -5.49 2.82 4.80
CA ALA A 42 -4.68 1.61 4.97
C ALA A 42 -3.17 1.90 4.75
N PHE A 43 -2.82 2.65 3.70
CA PHE A 43 -1.44 3.08 3.48
C PHE A 43 -0.96 4.09 4.54
N ALA A 44 -1.78 5.07 4.92
CA ALA A 44 -1.43 6.06 5.94
C ALA A 44 -1.11 5.40 7.29
N VAL A 45 -1.93 4.46 7.74
CA VAL A 45 -1.69 3.66 8.95
C VAL A 45 -0.38 2.90 8.86
N SER A 46 -0.11 2.29 7.71
CA SER A 46 1.08 1.48 7.49
C SER A 46 2.37 2.31 7.41
N THR A 47 2.30 3.64 7.26
CA THR A 47 3.49 4.51 7.39
C THR A 47 4.08 4.54 8.80
N SER A 48 3.31 4.15 9.82
CA SER A 48 3.75 4.10 11.22
C SER A 48 4.67 2.91 11.54
N THR A 49 4.97 2.06 10.56
CA THR A 49 5.88 0.91 10.73
C THR A 49 7.31 1.33 11.09
N ALA A 50 8.00 0.47 11.82
CA ALA A 50 9.42 0.63 12.13
C ALA A 50 10.34 0.44 10.89
N PHE A 51 9.84 -0.20 9.82
CA PHE A 51 10.63 -0.52 8.63
C PHE A 51 10.65 0.65 7.62
N PRO A 52 11.81 1.28 7.35
CA PRO A 52 11.90 2.39 6.41
C PRO A 52 11.41 2.06 4.99
N ALA A 53 11.74 0.87 4.49
CA ALA A 53 11.32 0.44 3.16
C ALA A 53 9.78 0.39 3.02
N ILE A 54 9.09 -0.16 4.03
CA ILE A 54 7.63 -0.23 4.04
C ILE A 54 7.03 1.16 4.19
N ARG A 55 7.60 1.99 5.07
CA ARG A 55 7.17 3.38 5.27
C ARG A 55 7.21 4.18 3.98
N TYR A 56 8.35 4.19 3.29
CA TYR A 56 8.48 4.91 2.01
C TYR A 56 7.54 4.36 0.95
N PHE A 57 7.43 3.04 0.84
CA PHE A 57 6.47 2.42 -0.08
C PHE A 57 5.04 2.92 0.19
N CYS A 58 4.59 2.90 1.44
CA CYS A 58 3.24 3.32 1.81
C CYS A 58 2.99 4.81 1.53
N ILE A 59 3.99 5.69 1.75
CA ILE A 59 3.90 7.11 1.40
C ILE A 59 3.70 7.28 -0.12
N TYR A 60 4.52 6.63 -0.94
CA TYR A 60 4.40 6.71 -2.39
C TYR A 60 3.09 6.09 -2.89
N ALA A 61 2.65 4.98 -2.32
CA ALA A 61 1.38 4.35 -2.66
C ALA A 61 0.19 5.26 -2.32
N ALA A 62 0.16 5.87 -1.14
CA ALA A 62 -0.87 6.81 -0.74
C ALA A 62 -0.95 8.02 -1.68
N LEU A 63 0.20 8.59 -2.05
CA LEU A 63 0.26 9.69 -3.00
C LEU A 63 -0.24 9.26 -4.40
N THR A 64 0.18 8.08 -4.86
CA THR A 64 -0.24 7.53 -6.16
C THR A 64 -1.74 7.31 -6.22
N VAL A 65 -2.33 6.71 -5.18
CA VAL A 65 -3.78 6.49 -5.08
C VAL A 65 -4.53 7.82 -5.08
N THR A 66 -4.03 8.82 -4.35
CA THR A 66 -4.63 10.17 -4.34
C THR A 66 -4.59 10.81 -5.73
N CYS A 67 -3.44 10.78 -6.42
CA CYS A 67 -3.31 11.30 -7.78
C CYS A 67 -4.21 10.55 -8.77
N ALA A 68 -4.27 9.22 -8.67
CA ALA A 68 -5.14 8.39 -9.50
C ALA A 68 -6.61 8.74 -9.31
N TYR A 69 -7.05 8.94 -8.05
CA TYR A 69 -8.40 9.37 -7.74
C TYR A 69 -8.74 10.72 -8.36
N LEU A 70 -7.86 11.71 -8.19
CA LEU A 70 -8.05 13.04 -8.78
C LEU A 70 -8.15 12.95 -10.32
N MET A 71 -7.31 12.14 -10.95
CA MET A 71 -7.36 11.92 -12.40
C MET A 71 -8.66 11.22 -12.83
N ILE A 72 -9.17 10.29 -12.04
CA ILE A 72 -10.45 9.62 -12.34
C ILE A 72 -11.61 10.62 -12.25
N VAL A 73 -11.68 11.39 -11.18
CA VAL A 73 -12.81 12.32 -10.93
C VAL A 73 -12.79 13.53 -11.88
N THR A 74 -11.62 13.94 -12.37
CA THR A 74 -11.49 15.10 -13.27
C THR A 74 -11.34 14.68 -14.73
N TYR A 75 -10.16 14.15 -15.08
CA TYR A 75 -9.80 13.84 -16.46
C TYR A 75 -10.67 12.74 -17.06
N PHE A 76 -10.82 11.60 -16.36
CA PHE A 76 -11.57 10.47 -16.89
C PHE A 76 -13.06 10.78 -17.03
N VAL A 77 -13.65 11.52 -16.10
CA VAL A 77 -15.05 11.99 -16.19
C VAL A 77 -15.24 12.93 -17.39
N ALA A 78 -14.28 13.83 -17.66
CA ALA A 78 -14.30 14.68 -18.85
C ALA A 78 -14.21 13.85 -20.13
N VAL A 79 -13.35 12.85 -20.19
CA VAL A 79 -13.26 11.92 -21.33
C VAL A 79 -14.59 11.20 -21.55
N MET A 80 -15.23 10.69 -20.49
CA MET A 80 -16.55 10.05 -20.57
C MET A 80 -17.62 11.01 -21.10
N TYR A 81 -17.61 12.27 -20.69
CA TYR A 81 -18.52 13.29 -21.20
C TYR A 81 -18.35 13.52 -22.70
N PHE A 82 -17.11 13.68 -23.17
CA PHE A 82 -16.81 13.85 -24.59
C PHE A 82 -17.16 12.61 -25.39
N ASP A 83 -16.90 11.42 -24.85
CA ASP A 83 -17.23 10.16 -25.51
C ASP A 83 -18.75 9.97 -25.66
N LEU A 84 -19.53 10.23 -24.61
CA LEU A 84 -20.98 10.16 -24.68
C LEU A 84 -21.54 11.21 -25.66
N THR A 85 -20.97 12.41 -25.72
CA THR A 85 -21.33 13.44 -26.69
C THR A 85 -21.02 12.99 -28.12
N ARG A 86 -19.88 12.34 -28.34
CA ARG A 86 -19.49 11.72 -29.62
C ARG A 86 -20.48 10.64 -30.05
N ILE A 87 -20.81 9.71 -29.15
CA ILE A 87 -21.79 8.63 -29.41
C ILE A 87 -23.13 9.22 -29.81
N ARG A 88 -23.65 10.21 -29.09
CA ARG A 88 -24.91 10.89 -29.38
C ARG A 88 -24.91 11.62 -30.72
N ALA A 89 -23.76 12.15 -31.13
CA ALA A 89 -23.55 12.76 -32.42
C ALA A 89 -23.45 11.74 -33.58
N GLY A 90 -23.54 10.41 -33.29
CA GLY A 90 -23.45 9.32 -34.27
C GLY A 90 -22.07 9.25 -34.93
N ARG A 91 -20.98 9.55 -34.21
CA ARG A 91 -19.58 9.53 -34.71
C ARG A 91 -18.90 8.20 -34.35
N ARG A 92 -17.98 7.74 -35.23
CA ARG A 92 -17.24 6.48 -35.04
C ARG A 92 -16.19 6.61 -33.91
N ASP A 93 -15.90 5.48 -33.25
CA ASP A 93 -14.93 5.43 -32.14
C ASP A 93 -13.50 5.76 -32.58
N CYS A 94 -12.99 5.06 -33.58
CA CYS A 94 -11.60 5.24 -34.03
C CYS A 94 -11.38 6.48 -34.93
N LEU A 95 -12.45 7.03 -35.53
CA LEU A 95 -12.41 8.20 -36.41
C LEU A 95 -13.52 9.17 -35.98
N PRO A 96 -13.33 9.96 -34.95
CA PRO A 96 -14.38 10.80 -34.36
C PRO A 96 -14.86 11.93 -35.29
N LEU A 97 -14.10 12.22 -36.36
CA LEU A 97 -14.52 13.15 -37.44
C LEU A 97 -15.49 12.53 -38.41
N CYS A 98 -15.56 11.18 -38.53
CA CYS A 98 -16.43 10.48 -39.47
C CYS A 98 -17.76 10.10 -38.79
N LYS A 99 -18.87 10.38 -39.46
CA LYS A 99 -20.20 9.89 -39.03
C LYS A 99 -20.32 8.40 -39.24
N ALA A 100 -20.96 7.68 -38.31
CA ALA A 100 -21.34 6.29 -38.52
C ALA A 100 -22.43 6.19 -39.60
N SER A 101 -22.40 5.13 -40.37
CA SER A 101 -23.50 4.84 -41.32
C SER A 101 -24.78 4.61 -40.53
N LYS A 102 -25.87 5.24 -40.94
CA LYS A 102 -27.19 4.96 -40.33
C LYS A 102 -27.56 3.50 -40.62
N PRO A 103 -28.13 2.77 -39.65
CA PRO A 103 -28.67 1.45 -39.89
C PRO A 103 -29.73 1.49 -41.04
N ARG A 104 -29.82 0.42 -41.82
CA ARG A 104 -30.76 0.34 -42.99
C ARG A 104 -32.24 0.39 -42.60
N ASP A 105 -32.57 0.02 -41.39
CA ASP A 105 -33.88 -0.05 -40.78
C ASP A 105 -34.39 1.25 -40.16
N GLY A 106 -33.63 2.36 -40.26
CA GLY A 106 -34.05 3.65 -39.76
C GLY A 106 -33.91 3.83 -38.24
N SER A 107 -33.42 2.83 -37.52
CA SER A 107 -33.09 2.95 -36.11
C SER A 107 -31.98 4.01 -35.85
N PRO A 108 -31.89 4.64 -34.68
CA PRO A 108 -30.82 5.58 -34.37
C PRO A 108 -29.45 4.91 -34.50
N ALA A 109 -28.43 5.62 -34.97
CA ALA A 109 -27.07 5.11 -35.16
C ALA A 109 -26.43 4.63 -33.84
N TRP A 110 -27.04 4.86 -32.71
CA TRP A 110 -26.65 4.49 -31.36
C TRP A 110 -27.86 3.92 -30.61
N ASP A 111 -28.26 2.71 -31.02
CA ASP A 111 -29.32 2.00 -30.33
C ASP A 111 -28.92 1.52 -28.95
N GLU A 112 -29.90 1.14 -28.11
CA GLU A 112 -29.61 0.58 -26.79
C GLU A 112 -28.60 -0.56 -26.91
N PRO A 113 -27.47 -0.53 -26.19
CA PRO A 113 -26.52 -1.62 -26.31
C PRO A 113 -27.20 -2.91 -25.87
N ALA A 114 -27.12 -3.93 -26.71
CA ALA A 114 -27.57 -5.27 -26.34
C ALA A 114 -26.88 -5.63 -25.01
N PRO A 115 -27.59 -6.26 -24.07
CA PRO A 115 -27.01 -6.58 -22.77
C PRO A 115 -25.72 -7.38 -23.00
N HIS A 116 -24.60 -6.82 -22.53
CA HIS A 116 -23.29 -7.42 -22.73
C HIS A 116 -23.30 -8.89 -22.29
N LEU A 117 -22.61 -9.75 -23.03
CA LEU A 117 -22.47 -11.18 -22.71
C LEU A 117 -22.00 -11.38 -21.25
N SER A 118 -21.10 -10.53 -20.77
CA SER A 118 -20.61 -10.52 -19.39
C SER A 118 -21.73 -10.37 -18.36
N ASN A 119 -22.70 -9.49 -18.60
CA ASN A 119 -23.85 -9.28 -17.70
C ASN A 119 -24.81 -10.49 -17.69
N ARG A 120 -24.97 -11.17 -18.84
CA ARG A 120 -25.75 -12.42 -18.92
C ARG A 120 -25.07 -13.54 -18.14
N ILE A 121 -23.75 -13.67 -18.26
CA ILE A 121 -22.95 -14.64 -17.49
C ILE A 121 -23.06 -14.35 -15.99
N MET A 122 -22.86 -13.11 -15.56
CA MET A 122 -22.96 -12.72 -14.15
C MET A 122 -24.37 -12.92 -13.58
N LYS A 123 -25.40 -12.68 -14.36
CA LYS A 123 -26.79 -12.97 -13.95
C LYS A 123 -27.05 -14.46 -13.79
N ALA A 124 -26.53 -15.30 -14.69
CA ALA A 124 -26.61 -16.75 -14.56
C ALA A 124 -25.84 -17.24 -13.33
N TRP A 125 -24.61 -16.74 -13.14
CA TRP A 125 -23.78 -17.02 -11.97
C TRP A 125 -24.48 -16.65 -10.66
N ALA A 126 -25.03 -15.45 -10.55
CA ALA A 126 -25.75 -14.96 -9.39
C ALA A 126 -26.97 -15.88 -9.07
N LYS A 127 -27.71 -16.34 -10.07
CA LYS A 127 -28.81 -17.29 -9.88
C LYS A 127 -28.30 -18.62 -9.32
N ILE A 128 -27.18 -19.15 -9.84
CA ILE A 128 -26.57 -20.39 -9.34
C ILE A 128 -26.22 -20.25 -7.86
N LEU A 129 -25.65 -19.12 -7.45
CA LEU A 129 -25.30 -18.85 -6.05
C LEU A 129 -26.49 -18.83 -5.08
N THR A 130 -27.70 -18.55 -5.58
CA THR A 130 -28.91 -18.52 -4.73
C THR A 130 -29.52 -19.89 -4.46
N TYR A 131 -29.11 -20.94 -5.17
CA TYR A 131 -29.59 -22.31 -4.88
C TYR A 131 -29.05 -22.82 -3.53
N PRO A 132 -29.85 -23.55 -2.75
CA PRO A 132 -29.44 -24.02 -1.42
C PRO A 132 -28.20 -24.93 -1.44
N LEU A 133 -28.08 -25.79 -2.46
CA LEU A 133 -26.90 -26.66 -2.61
C LEU A 133 -25.64 -25.84 -2.92
N SER A 134 -25.74 -24.82 -3.77
CA SER A 134 -24.60 -23.92 -4.08
C SER A 134 -24.18 -23.13 -2.85
N LYS A 135 -25.13 -22.65 -2.05
CA LYS A 135 -24.83 -21.95 -0.78
C LYS A 135 -24.08 -22.87 0.18
N ALA A 136 -24.55 -24.11 0.36
CA ALA A 136 -23.86 -25.10 1.20
C ALA A 136 -22.43 -25.38 0.70
N ALA A 137 -22.25 -25.56 -0.61
CA ALA A 137 -20.93 -25.77 -1.20
C ALA A 137 -19.98 -24.57 -0.98
N VAL A 138 -20.48 -23.33 -1.14
CA VAL A 138 -19.68 -22.10 -0.89
C VAL A 138 -19.32 -21.97 0.59
N ILE A 139 -20.21 -22.30 1.52
CA ILE A 139 -19.91 -22.28 2.96
C ILE A 139 -18.84 -23.30 3.30
N ILE A 140 -18.96 -24.54 2.80
CA ILE A 140 -17.96 -25.59 3.02
C ILE A 140 -16.60 -25.14 2.46
N LEU A 141 -16.59 -24.58 1.25
CA LEU A 141 -15.37 -24.05 0.62
C LEU A 141 -14.76 -22.93 1.47
N SER A 142 -15.56 -21.95 1.92
CA SER A 142 -15.05 -20.83 2.73
C SER A 142 -14.49 -21.30 4.07
N MET A 143 -15.15 -22.29 4.72
CA MET A 143 -14.64 -22.88 5.97
C MET A 143 -13.34 -23.68 5.75
N ALA A 144 -13.23 -24.38 4.63
CA ALA A 144 -12.00 -25.09 4.29
C ALA A 144 -10.83 -24.13 4.01
N LEU A 145 -11.09 -23.06 3.24
CA LEU A 145 -10.09 -22.02 2.96
C LEU A 145 -9.67 -21.31 4.25
N LEU A 146 -10.60 -20.93 5.10
CA LEU A 146 -10.31 -20.34 6.41
C LEU A 146 -9.49 -21.29 7.29
N GLY A 147 -9.77 -22.59 7.27
CA GLY A 147 -8.97 -23.61 7.97
C GLY A 147 -7.52 -23.63 7.48
N VAL A 148 -7.32 -23.61 6.15
CA VAL A 148 -5.97 -23.49 5.55
C VAL A 148 -5.32 -22.14 5.94
N GLY A 149 -6.09 -21.06 5.99
CA GLY A 149 -5.62 -19.76 6.42
C GLY A 149 -5.13 -19.76 7.88
N ILE A 150 -5.92 -20.28 8.81
CA ILE A 150 -5.54 -20.39 10.22
C ILE A 150 -4.28 -21.25 10.38
N PHE A 151 -4.20 -22.38 9.67
CA PHE A 151 -2.99 -23.18 9.63
C PHE A 151 -1.79 -22.37 9.14
N GLY A 152 -1.96 -21.56 8.07
CA GLY A 152 -0.94 -20.69 7.54
C GLY A 152 -0.42 -19.67 8.56
N VAL A 153 -1.31 -19.01 9.30
CA VAL A 153 -0.93 -18.06 10.35
C VAL A 153 -0.02 -18.70 11.41
N THR A 154 -0.24 -19.98 11.72
CA THR A 154 0.56 -20.71 12.73
C THR A 154 1.89 -21.26 12.19
N LYS A 155 2.05 -21.39 10.87
CA LYS A 155 3.18 -22.08 10.22
C LYS A 155 4.03 -21.18 9.35
N VAL A 156 3.63 -19.95 9.09
CA VAL A 156 4.42 -19.02 8.28
C VAL A 156 5.76 -18.72 8.98
N ASP A 157 6.85 -18.90 8.25
CA ASP A 157 8.20 -18.63 8.75
C ASP A 157 8.56 -17.15 8.62
N GLU A 158 9.17 -16.60 9.68
CA GLU A 158 9.71 -15.24 9.70
C GLU A 158 11.15 -15.26 9.17
N THR A 159 11.33 -15.29 7.86
CA THR A 159 12.67 -15.39 7.26
C THR A 159 12.90 -14.34 6.17
N PHE A 160 14.12 -13.88 6.08
CA PHE A 160 14.58 -13.06 4.97
C PHE A 160 15.94 -13.57 4.49
N ASP A 161 15.93 -14.35 3.42
CA ASP A 161 17.18 -14.82 2.83
C ASP A 161 17.80 -13.73 1.95
N ARG A 162 19.05 -13.35 2.25
CA ARG A 162 19.79 -12.37 1.45
C ARG A 162 19.94 -12.77 -0.01
N LYS A 163 19.88 -14.05 -0.30
CA LYS A 163 19.90 -14.59 -1.68
C LYS A 163 18.70 -14.13 -2.50
N THR A 164 17.56 -13.87 -1.84
CA THR A 164 16.32 -13.36 -2.48
C THR A 164 16.52 -11.98 -3.13
N LEU A 165 17.46 -11.18 -2.60
CA LEU A 165 17.78 -9.86 -3.17
C LEU A 165 18.62 -9.96 -4.46
N ALA A 166 19.34 -11.07 -4.65
CA ALA A 166 20.21 -11.25 -5.80
C ALA A 166 19.42 -11.82 -6.99
N LYS A 167 19.79 -11.37 -8.19
CA LYS A 167 19.28 -11.96 -9.44
C LYS A 167 19.71 -13.43 -9.54
N ASP A 168 18.86 -14.29 -10.12
CA ASP A 168 19.06 -15.76 -10.12
C ASP A 168 20.38 -16.22 -10.74
N ASP A 169 20.80 -15.57 -11.81
CA ASP A 169 22.02 -15.85 -12.57
C ASP A 169 23.23 -15.00 -12.15
N SER A 170 23.13 -14.25 -11.03
CA SER A 170 24.19 -13.35 -10.59
C SER A 170 25.33 -14.09 -9.90
N TYR A 171 26.55 -13.62 -10.12
CA TYR A 171 27.74 -14.05 -9.38
C TYR A 171 27.52 -13.98 -7.85
N LEU A 172 26.86 -12.93 -7.36
CA LEU A 172 26.58 -12.77 -5.94
C LEU A 172 25.74 -13.91 -5.38
N LYS A 173 24.72 -14.38 -6.10
CA LYS A 173 23.89 -15.51 -5.65
C LYS A 173 24.69 -16.80 -5.61
N HIS A 174 25.48 -17.07 -6.65
CA HIS A 174 26.37 -18.23 -6.68
C HIS A 174 27.40 -18.20 -5.55
N PHE A 175 28.00 -17.03 -5.29
CA PHE A 175 28.93 -16.83 -4.17
C PHE A 175 28.26 -17.11 -2.82
N LEU A 176 27.09 -16.52 -2.56
CA LEU A 176 26.36 -16.71 -1.28
C LEU A 176 26.00 -18.17 -1.05
N VAL A 177 25.55 -18.89 -2.10
CA VAL A 177 25.23 -20.32 -2.03
C VAL A 177 26.47 -21.15 -1.74
N ALA A 178 27.57 -20.88 -2.44
CA ALA A 178 28.85 -21.58 -2.24
C ALA A 178 29.42 -21.31 -0.84
N GLN A 179 29.35 -20.05 -0.37
CA GLN A 179 29.80 -19.68 0.97
C GLN A 179 29.02 -20.44 2.05
N GLU A 180 27.70 -20.49 1.95
CA GLU A 180 26.84 -21.18 2.94
C GLU A 180 27.07 -22.70 2.92
N LYS A 181 27.29 -23.28 1.73
CA LYS A 181 27.48 -24.72 1.58
C LYS A 181 28.85 -25.18 2.09
N HIS A 182 29.89 -24.41 1.81
CA HIS A 182 31.29 -24.86 2.03
C HIS A 182 31.96 -24.19 3.23
N PHE A 183 31.54 -22.96 3.61
CA PHE A 183 32.19 -22.18 4.65
C PHE A 183 31.18 -21.83 5.76
N LYS A 184 31.07 -22.68 6.76
CA LYS A 184 30.24 -22.42 7.96
C LYS A 184 30.97 -21.50 8.92
N LEU A 185 31.17 -20.23 8.50
CA LEU A 185 31.85 -19.23 9.32
C LEU A 185 30.95 -18.72 10.43
N PRO A 186 31.48 -18.62 11.68
CA PRO A 186 30.76 -17.96 12.75
C PRO A 186 30.60 -16.46 12.46
N ILE A 187 29.52 -15.86 12.94
CA ILE A 187 29.30 -14.43 12.82
C ILE A 187 29.99 -13.73 13.98
N GLU A 188 30.93 -12.83 13.65
CA GLU A 188 31.59 -11.97 14.63
C GLU A 188 30.57 -10.98 15.21
N VAL A 189 30.54 -10.87 16.52
CA VAL A 189 29.70 -9.92 17.28
C VAL A 189 30.58 -9.11 18.19
N SER A 190 30.59 -7.80 18.00
CA SER A 190 31.29 -6.84 18.85
C SER A 190 30.42 -6.48 20.06
N ILE A 191 30.92 -6.66 21.27
CA ILE A 191 30.29 -6.12 22.48
C ILE A 191 31.01 -4.81 22.78
N VAL A 192 30.33 -3.72 22.49
CA VAL A 192 30.85 -2.37 22.60
C VAL A 192 30.53 -1.84 24.00
N ILE A 193 31.56 -1.32 24.64
CA ILE A 193 31.49 -0.65 25.97
C ILE A 193 31.63 0.84 25.72
N THR A 194 30.64 1.61 26.20
CA THR A 194 30.55 3.07 26.03
C THR A 194 30.45 3.74 27.41
N GLY A 195 30.30 5.05 27.41
CA GLY A 195 30.16 5.84 28.61
C GLY A 195 31.48 6.27 29.25
N GLU A 196 31.38 6.99 30.36
CA GLU A 196 32.54 7.40 31.16
C GLU A 196 32.99 6.25 32.07
N THR A 197 33.78 5.36 31.50
CA THR A 197 34.26 4.15 32.18
C THR A 197 35.71 4.34 32.61
N ASP A 198 36.00 4.16 33.87
CA ASP A 198 37.39 4.10 34.38
C ASP A 198 37.99 2.72 34.14
N TYR A 199 38.67 2.57 33.02
CA TYR A 199 39.34 1.32 32.62
C TYR A 199 40.55 0.96 33.50
N GLY A 200 41.08 1.92 34.28
CA GLY A 200 42.15 1.69 35.22
C GLY A 200 41.68 1.03 36.51
N ALA A 201 40.38 1.08 36.82
CA ALA A 201 39.86 0.44 38.03
C ALA A 201 39.79 -1.09 37.86
N GLU A 202 40.30 -1.82 38.82
CA GLU A 202 40.29 -3.29 38.82
C GLU A 202 38.87 -3.88 38.74
N SER A 203 37.90 -3.21 39.39
CA SER A 203 36.49 -3.59 39.31
C SER A 203 35.96 -3.53 37.87
N THR A 204 36.34 -2.51 37.09
CA THR A 204 35.97 -2.35 35.69
C THR A 204 36.63 -3.43 34.81
N GLN A 205 37.91 -3.68 35.03
CA GLN A 205 38.61 -4.74 34.29
C GLN A 205 37.97 -6.11 34.52
N ASN A 206 37.57 -6.42 35.75
CA ASN A 206 36.86 -7.65 36.08
C ASN A 206 35.46 -7.71 35.44
N GLU A 207 34.74 -6.59 35.35
CA GLU A 207 33.44 -6.57 34.63
C GLU A 207 33.63 -6.74 33.12
N ILE A 208 34.69 -6.21 32.50
CA ILE A 208 35.02 -6.46 31.09
C ILE A 208 35.31 -7.96 30.83
N ARG A 209 36.08 -8.59 31.73
CA ARG A 209 36.33 -10.03 31.65
C ARG A 209 35.08 -10.86 31.85
N LYS A 210 34.15 -10.39 32.70
CA LYS A 210 32.83 -11.01 32.86
C LYS A 210 31.99 -10.95 31.59
N LEU A 211 32.05 -9.87 30.81
CA LEU A 211 31.40 -9.81 29.48
C LEU A 211 31.88 -10.94 28.56
N THR A 212 33.18 -11.25 28.57
CA THR A 212 33.73 -12.39 27.80
C THR A 212 33.09 -13.71 28.27
N THR A 213 32.93 -13.89 29.59
CA THR A 213 32.28 -15.09 30.16
C THR A 213 30.80 -15.16 29.79
N ILE A 214 30.06 -14.04 29.81
CA ILE A 214 28.67 -13.99 29.43
C ILE A 214 28.49 -14.48 28.00
N VAL A 215 29.32 -14.01 27.05
CA VAL A 215 29.24 -14.43 25.66
C VAL A 215 29.58 -15.89 25.47
N THR A 216 30.69 -16.37 26.04
CA THR A 216 31.17 -17.75 25.85
C THR A 216 30.29 -18.80 26.53
N SER A 217 29.53 -18.40 27.57
CA SER A 217 28.55 -19.27 28.26
C SER A 217 27.18 -19.30 27.56
N ASN A 218 26.90 -18.36 26.65
CA ASN A 218 25.62 -18.32 25.97
C ASN A 218 25.51 -19.44 24.93
N LYS A 219 24.41 -20.20 24.97
CA LYS A 219 24.18 -21.41 24.14
C LYS A 219 24.27 -21.17 22.62
N TYR A 220 24.04 -19.94 22.17
CA TYR A 220 24.03 -19.57 20.76
C TYR A 220 25.42 -19.16 20.25
N TYR A 221 26.38 -18.95 21.15
CA TYR A 221 27.73 -18.49 20.84
C TYR A 221 28.76 -19.60 20.99
N THR A 222 29.91 -19.41 20.39
CA THR A 222 31.04 -20.33 20.55
C THR A 222 31.74 -20.05 21.89
N THR A 223 32.56 -20.98 22.34
CA THR A 223 33.42 -20.79 23.52
C THR A 223 34.64 -19.90 23.24
N ASN A 224 34.84 -19.52 21.97
CA ASN A 224 35.95 -18.65 21.58
C ASN A 224 35.51 -17.18 21.66
N SER A 225 36.39 -16.34 22.15
CA SER A 225 36.25 -14.89 22.20
C SER A 225 37.61 -14.24 22.02
N VAL A 226 37.63 -13.00 21.58
CA VAL A 226 38.85 -12.18 21.52
C VAL A 226 38.65 -10.97 22.41
N SER A 227 39.44 -10.91 23.48
CA SER A 227 39.39 -9.85 24.49
C SER A 227 40.75 -9.17 24.58
N TRP A 228 40.77 -7.88 24.26
CA TRP A 228 41.95 -7.06 24.44
C TRP A 228 42.35 -6.96 25.93
N MET A 229 41.36 -6.94 26.84
CA MET A 229 41.60 -6.85 28.27
C MET A 229 42.32 -8.07 28.79
N ASP A 230 41.94 -9.28 28.40
CA ASP A 230 42.62 -10.50 28.83
C ASP A 230 44.06 -10.53 28.31
N SER A 231 44.27 -10.11 27.04
CA SER A 231 45.60 -10.02 26.42
C SER A 231 46.46 -8.93 27.09
N PHE A 232 45.85 -7.78 27.43
CA PHE A 232 46.49 -6.67 28.10
C PHE A 232 46.95 -7.05 29.52
N VAL A 233 46.08 -7.66 30.33
CA VAL A 233 46.45 -8.12 31.67
C VAL A 233 47.56 -9.16 31.61
N ARG A 234 47.51 -10.06 30.64
CA ARG A 234 48.61 -11.04 30.42
C ARG A 234 49.91 -10.36 30.03
N PHE A 235 49.89 -9.35 29.17
CA PHE A 235 51.07 -8.56 28.80
C PHE A 235 51.65 -7.84 29.98
N ALA A 236 50.81 -7.14 30.79
CA ALA A 236 51.23 -6.43 32.00
C ALA A 236 51.90 -7.35 33.01
N ASN A 237 51.33 -8.56 33.22
CA ASN A 237 51.94 -9.57 34.10
C ASN A 237 53.29 -10.08 33.56
N LEU A 238 53.44 -10.30 32.27
CA LEU A 238 54.69 -10.75 31.64
C LEU A 238 55.80 -9.69 31.71
N THR A 239 55.42 -8.43 31.68
CA THR A 239 56.36 -7.30 31.74
C THR A 239 56.54 -6.75 33.16
N ASN A 240 55.99 -7.41 34.18
CA ASN A 240 55.98 -6.98 35.59
C ASN A 240 55.49 -5.53 35.79
N ASN A 241 54.54 -5.12 34.98
CA ASN A 241 53.89 -3.82 35.08
C ASN A 241 52.51 -3.93 35.77
N ASP A 242 52.15 -2.87 36.50
CA ASP A 242 50.82 -2.77 37.05
C ASP A 242 49.83 -2.36 35.98
N SER A 243 48.76 -3.16 35.80
CA SER A 243 47.69 -2.92 34.82
C SER A 243 46.60 -1.98 35.31
N SER A 244 46.72 -1.45 36.54
CA SER A 244 45.67 -0.70 37.22
C SER A 244 46.03 0.77 37.55
N GLY A 245 45.04 1.58 37.88
CA GLY A 245 45.19 2.95 38.32
C GLY A 245 45.92 3.88 37.34
N ALA A 246 46.80 4.71 37.85
CA ALA A 246 47.52 5.71 37.05
C ALA A 246 48.50 5.10 36.04
N LYS A 247 48.94 3.85 36.24
CA LYS A 247 49.83 3.14 35.34
C LYS A 247 49.09 2.47 34.14
N PHE A 248 47.78 2.34 34.21
CA PHE A 248 46.97 1.70 33.16
C PHE A 248 47.26 2.27 31.76
N LEU A 249 47.14 3.58 31.58
CA LEU A 249 47.25 4.21 30.26
C LEU A 249 48.67 4.12 29.65
N PRO A 250 49.75 4.39 30.39
CA PRO A 250 51.12 4.17 29.85
C PRO A 250 51.38 2.73 29.45
N VAL A 251 50.97 1.77 30.27
CA VAL A 251 51.16 0.32 29.96
C VAL A 251 50.28 -0.10 28.77
N LEU A 252 49.06 0.42 28.65
CA LEU A 252 48.18 0.17 27.50
C LEU A 252 48.81 0.70 26.20
N LYS A 253 49.43 1.88 26.23
CA LYS A 253 50.13 2.43 25.06
C LYS A 253 51.31 1.55 24.65
N ALA A 254 52.09 1.06 25.64
CA ALA A 254 53.20 0.11 25.37
C ALA A 254 52.68 -1.21 24.78
N PHE A 255 51.57 -1.74 25.32
CA PHE A 255 50.89 -2.92 24.77
C PHE A 255 50.51 -2.75 23.30
N LEU A 256 49.93 -1.61 22.90
CA LEU A 256 49.53 -1.33 21.52
C LEU A 256 50.71 -1.04 20.59
N GLN A 257 51.89 -0.69 21.13
CA GLN A 257 53.11 -0.50 20.33
C GLN A 257 53.84 -1.82 20.08
N ASP A 258 53.57 -2.86 20.85
CA ASP A 258 54.13 -4.19 20.62
C ASP A 258 53.54 -4.79 19.36
N PRO A 259 54.37 -5.24 18.41
CA PRO A 259 53.92 -5.86 17.12
C PRO A 259 52.95 -7.04 17.30
N GLY A 260 53.10 -7.79 18.39
CA GLY A 260 52.25 -8.93 18.72
C GLY A 260 50.83 -8.57 19.13
N PHE A 261 50.61 -7.32 19.55
CA PHE A 261 49.31 -6.88 20.09
C PHE A 261 48.75 -5.62 19.43
N SER A 262 49.46 -5.03 18.48
CA SER A 262 49.10 -3.79 17.81
C SER A 262 47.73 -3.84 17.11
N TYR A 263 47.27 -5.04 16.70
CA TYR A 263 45.95 -5.24 16.08
C TYR A 263 44.76 -4.89 17.02
N PHE A 264 44.96 -4.94 18.33
CA PHE A 264 43.94 -4.48 19.31
C PHE A 264 43.70 -2.97 19.28
N SER A 265 44.53 -2.20 18.59
CA SER A 265 44.31 -0.76 18.40
C SER A 265 42.97 -0.45 17.74
N GLU A 266 42.43 -1.38 16.93
CA GLU A 266 41.11 -1.27 16.30
C GLU A 266 39.94 -1.49 17.28
N ASP A 267 40.20 -2.16 18.40
CA ASP A 267 39.20 -2.47 19.42
C ASP A 267 39.07 -1.34 20.49
N LEU A 268 39.90 -0.33 20.39
CA LEU A 268 40.01 0.75 21.38
C LEU A 268 39.79 2.12 20.72
N ARG A 269 39.07 3.00 21.39
CA ARG A 269 38.87 4.39 20.94
C ARG A 269 39.28 5.37 22.04
N PHE A 270 40.34 6.09 21.80
CA PHE A 270 40.84 7.13 22.71
C PHE A 270 40.11 8.46 22.51
N SER A 271 40.20 9.33 23.51
CA SER A 271 39.81 10.73 23.37
C SER A 271 40.73 11.43 22.37
N LYS A 272 40.31 12.60 21.85
CA LYS A 272 41.12 13.38 20.91
C LYS A 272 42.52 13.72 21.47
N ASP A 273 42.64 13.91 22.78
CA ASP A 273 43.87 14.23 23.45
C ASP A 273 44.72 13.00 23.81
N GLY A 274 44.25 11.81 23.52
CA GLY A 274 44.92 10.54 23.84
C GLY A 274 45.07 10.27 25.34
N THR A 275 44.35 11.03 26.21
CA THR A 275 44.46 10.97 27.67
C THR A 275 43.50 10.01 28.35
N LYS A 276 42.41 9.63 27.64
CA LYS A 276 41.38 8.72 28.15
C LYS A 276 40.92 7.74 27.08
N LEU A 277 40.57 6.53 27.48
CA LEU A 277 39.88 5.57 26.65
C LEU A 277 38.37 5.86 26.72
N LYS A 278 37.75 6.13 25.57
CA LYS A 278 36.31 6.48 25.47
C LYS A 278 35.41 5.28 25.24
N ALA A 279 35.90 4.32 24.48
CA ALA A 279 35.14 3.11 24.17
C ALA A 279 36.07 1.97 23.85
N SER A 280 35.61 0.78 24.11
CA SER A 280 36.31 -0.45 23.74
C SER A 280 35.31 -1.51 23.28
N ARG A 281 35.80 -2.56 22.63
CA ARG A 281 34.97 -3.71 22.26
C ARG A 281 35.66 -5.03 22.62
N VAL A 282 34.82 -6.01 22.90
CA VAL A 282 35.21 -7.43 23.04
C VAL A 282 34.51 -8.19 21.91
N LEU A 283 35.19 -9.14 21.29
CA LEU A 283 34.64 -9.92 20.20
C LEU A 283 34.16 -11.28 20.69
N GLY A 284 32.93 -11.61 20.35
CA GLY A 284 32.35 -12.93 20.49
C GLY A 284 31.95 -13.50 19.12
N PHE A 285 31.71 -14.80 19.04
CA PHE A 285 31.40 -15.47 17.79
C PHE A 285 30.12 -16.26 17.92
N MET A 286 29.09 -15.85 17.19
CA MET A 286 27.82 -16.56 17.11
C MET A 286 27.99 -17.83 16.27
N LYS A 287 27.45 -18.96 16.74
CA LYS A 287 27.48 -20.24 16.01
C LYS A 287 26.84 -20.08 14.62
N PRO A 288 27.45 -20.65 13.57
CA PRO A 288 26.90 -20.57 12.23
C PRO A 288 25.52 -21.24 12.18
N SER A 289 24.54 -20.53 11.65
CA SER A 289 23.18 -21.04 11.44
C SER A 289 22.49 -20.26 10.33
N SER A 290 21.78 -20.97 9.46
CA SER A 290 20.89 -20.39 8.44
C SER A 290 19.47 -20.13 8.97
N SER A 291 19.13 -20.64 10.17
CA SER A 291 17.80 -20.45 10.76
C SER A 291 17.62 -19.03 11.29
N SER A 292 16.65 -18.31 10.76
CA SER A 292 16.28 -16.95 11.22
C SER A 292 15.82 -16.94 12.68
N THR A 293 15.12 -17.99 13.11
CA THR A 293 14.70 -18.15 14.50
C THR A 293 15.91 -18.30 15.43
N PHE A 294 16.92 -19.08 15.02
CA PHE A 294 18.17 -19.19 15.78
C PHE A 294 18.89 -17.85 15.86
N GLN A 295 19.03 -17.14 14.75
CA GLN A 295 19.70 -15.84 14.64
C GLN A 295 18.99 -14.77 15.48
N LYS A 296 17.66 -14.70 15.42
CA LYS A 296 16.83 -13.84 16.26
C LYS A 296 17.05 -14.10 17.75
N ASN A 297 16.97 -15.37 18.15
CA ASN A 297 17.10 -15.76 19.54
C ASN A 297 18.53 -15.54 20.06
N ALA A 298 19.55 -15.74 19.24
CA ALA A 298 20.93 -15.46 19.58
C ALA A 298 21.15 -13.96 19.90
N MET A 299 20.64 -13.08 19.04
CA MET A 299 20.70 -11.64 19.28
C MET A 299 19.96 -11.22 20.54
N LEU A 300 18.71 -11.67 20.71
CA LEU A 300 17.87 -11.28 21.86
C LEU A 300 18.41 -11.83 23.18
N SER A 301 18.90 -13.09 23.19
CA SER A 301 19.49 -13.71 24.38
C SER A 301 20.74 -12.94 24.82
N LEU A 302 21.65 -12.65 23.89
CA LEU A 302 22.88 -11.93 24.25
C LEU A 302 22.61 -10.52 24.76
N ARG A 303 21.67 -9.78 24.14
CA ARG A 303 21.25 -8.46 24.63
C ARG A 303 20.70 -8.54 26.04
N LYS A 304 19.84 -9.53 26.31
CA LYS A 304 19.26 -9.76 27.61
C LYS A 304 20.35 -10.08 28.64
N ASP A 305 21.24 -11.04 28.35
CA ASP A 305 22.29 -11.48 29.28
C ASP A 305 23.25 -10.31 29.63
N ILE A 306 23.63 -9.49 28.65
CA ILE A 306 24.48 -8.31 28.89
C ILE A 306 23.74 -7.29 29.75
N THR A 307 22.48 -6.98 29.47
CA THR A 307 21.71 -5.99 30.23
C THR A 307 21.46 -6.42 31.67
N GLU A 308 21.23 -7.72 31.91
CA GLU A 308 20.92 -8.24 33.27
C GLU A 308 22.17 -8.53 34.10
N MET A 309 23.26 -8.95 33.47
CA MET A 309 24.43 -9.47 34.16
C MET A 309 25.62 -8.52 34.23
N SER A 310 25.70 -7.52 33.35
CA SER A 310 26.79 -6.54 33.34
C SER A 310 26.40 -5.24 34.05
N LYS A 311 27.38 -4.63 34.73
CA LYS A 311 27.24 -3.29 35.33
C LYS A 311 27.72 -2.19 34.39
N LEU A 312 28.35 -2.55 33.26
CA LEU A 312 28.87 -1.62 32.28
C LEU A 312 27.79 -1.23 31.29
N ASP A 313 27.87 0.00 30.78
CA ASP A 313 27.08 0.42 29.63
C ASP A 313 27.63 -0.27 28.35
N ALA A 314 27.16 -1.47 28.10
CA ALA A 314 27.63 -2.34 27.03
C ALA A 314 26.48 -2.89 26.20
N PHE A 315 26.67 -2.98 24.90
CA PHE A 315 25.70 -3.55 23.98
C PHE A 315 26.36 -4.36 22.86
N PRO A 316 25.73 -5.47 22.45
CA PRO A 316 26.24 -6.29 21.35
C PRO A 316 25.78 -5.71 20.01
N ILE A 317 26.69 -5.62 19.04
CA ILE A 317 26.40 -5.15 17.68
C ILE A 317 27.16 -5.97 16.66
N THR A 318 26.51 -6.25 15.52
CA THR A 318 27.11 -6.73 14.29
C THR A 318 26.24 -6.32 13.11
N ARG A 319 26.81 -6.22 11.91
CA ARG A 319 26.04 -5.84 10.71
C ARG A 319 24.81 -6.73 10.44
N PRO A 320 24.86 -8.06 10.58
CA PRO A 320 23.68 -8.91 10.43
C PRO A 320 22.54 -8.65 11.41
N PHE A 321 22.76 -8.02 12.56
CA PHE A 321 21.70 -7.73 13.54
C PHE A 321 20.57 -6.86 12.97
N ILE A 322 20.84 -6.03 11.97
CA ILE A 322 19.81 -5.25 11.25
C ILE A 322 18.72 -6.18 10.68
N PHE A 323 19.14 -7.34 10.13
CA PHE A 323 18.18 -8.34 9.63
C PHE A 323 17.55 -9.14 10.77
N PHE A 324 18.29 -9.43 11.83
CA PHE A 324 17.76 -10.18 12.96
C PHE A 324 16.72 -9.38 13.76
N GLU A 325 16.87 -8.07 13.84
CA GLU A 325 15.83 -7.18 14.38
C GLU A 325 14.57 -7.22 13.56
N GLN A 326 14.68 -7.28 12.22
CA GLN A 326 13.54 -7.46 11.36
C GLN A 326 12.74 -8.71 11.74
N TYR A 327 13.42 -9.86 11.94
CA TYR A 327 12.76 -11.10 12.34
C TYR A 327 12.10 -11.00 13.73
N ALA A 328 12.63 -10.16 14.60
CA ALA A 328 12.11 -10.01 15.97
C ALA A 328 10.80 -9.21 16.02
N ILE A 329 10.57 -8.28 15.08
CA ILE A 329 9.46 -7.34 15.15
C ILE A 329 8.44 -7.49 14.02
N ILE A 330 8.77 -8.19 12.92
CA ILE A 330 7.94 -8.23 11.71
C ILE A 330 6.53 -8.79 11.96
N ALA A 331 6.42 -9.89 12.70
CA ALA A 331 5.11 -10.50 12.98
C ALA A 331 4.22 -9.56 13.79
N ARG A 332 4.77 -8.98 14.87
CA ARG A 332 4.03 -8.03 15.72
C ARG A 332 3.60 -6.79 14.95
N ASP A 333 4.49 -6.22 14.13
CA ASP A 333 4.18 -5.05 13.32
C ASP A 333 3.15 -5.37 12.24
N THR A 334 3.23 -6.53 11.61
CA THR A 334 2.24 -7.00 10.62
C THR A 334 0.86 -7.11 11.27
N ILE A 335 0.74 -7.83 12.39
CA ILE A 335 -0.53 -8.00 13.11
C ILE A 335 -1.09 -6.65 13.54
N ARG A 336 -0.27 -5.78 14.13
CA ARG A 336 -0.69 -4.44 14.54
C ARG A 336 -1.26 -3.64 13.36
N ASN A 337 -0.55 -3.60 12.24
CA ASN A 337 -0.98 -2.85 11.06
C ASN A 337 -2.25 -3.42 10.45
N LEU A 338 -2.39 -4.74 10.37
CA LEU A 338 -3.60 -5.41 9.89
C LEU A 338 -4.82 -5.10 10.77
N LEU A 339 -4.66 -5.12 12.11
CA LEU A 339 -5.74 -4.81 13.03
C LEU A 339 -6.19 -3.35 12.95
N ILE A 340 -5.23 -2.40 12.92
CA ILE A 340 -5.56 -0.97 12.81
C ILE A 340 -6.23 -0.69 11.46
N ALA A 341 -5.73 -1.28 10.38
CA ALA A 341 -6.30 -1.11 9.06
C ALA A 341 -7.70 -1.75 8.94
N ALA A 342 -7.93 -2.92 9.55
CA ALA A 342 -9.26 -3.53 9.63
C ALA A 342 -10.27 -2.64 10.35
N LEU A 343 -9.86 -2.02 11.47
CA LEU A 343 -10.69 -1.06 12.19
C LEU A 343 -10.96 0.19 11.33
N ALA A 344 -9.97 0.71 10.66
CA ALA A 344 -10.11 1.87 9.77
C ALA A 344 -11.08 1.58 8.61
N VAL A 345 -10.97 0.41 7.99
CA VAL A 345 -11.92 -0.05 6.96
C VAL A 345 -13.34 -0.07 7.50
N LEU A 346 -13.57 -0.63 8.69
CA LEU A 346 -14.90 -0.66 9.32
C LEU A 346 -15.45 0.75 9.52
N VAL A 347 -14.65 1.67 10.05
CA VAL A 347 -15.04 3.06 10.31
C VAL A 347 -15.41 3.79 9.01
N ILE A 348 -14.62 3.58 7.94
CA ILE A 348 -14.84 4.26 6.66
C ILE A 348 -16.04 3.64 5.91
N THR A 349 -16.19 2.32 5.91
CA THR A 349 -17.25 1.66 5.13
C THR A 349 -18.62 1.77 5.79
N SER A 350 -18.70 1.87 7.13
CA SER A 350 -19.97 1.95 7.86
C SER A 350 -20.91 3.08 7.40
N PRO A 351 -20.48 4.34 7.19
CA PRO A 351 -21.36 5.41 6.73
C PRO A 351 -21.92 5.19 5.31
N PHE A 352 -21.14 4.52 4.45
CA PHE A 352 -21.53 4.24 3.06
C PHE A 352 -22.46 3.05 2.92
N LEU A 353 -22.30 2.04 3.79
CA LEU A 353 -23.13 0.83 3.75
C LEU A 353 -24.45 1.01 4.53
N VAL A 354 -24.56 2.04 5.38
CA VAL A 354 -25.77 2.38 6.19
C VAL A 354 -26.24 1.25 7.12
N ASP A 355 -25.94 -0.01 6.80
CA ASP A 355 -26.31 -1.21 7.57
C ASP A 355 -25.06 -1.79 8.26
N CYS A 356 -25.05 -1.71 9.61
CA CYS A 356 -23.95 -2.25 10.41
C CYS A 356 -23.74 -3.75 10.20
N THR A 357 -24.81 -4.52 9.92
CA THR A 357 -24.68 -5.97 9.68
C THR A 357 -23.87 -6.23 8.41
N VAL A 358 -24.13 -5.48 7.34
CA VAL A 358 -23.37 -5.58 6.10
C VAL A 358 -21.92 -5.13 6.28
N ALA A 359 -21.68 -4.04 7.04
CA ALA A 359 -20.35 -3.57 7.33
C ALA A 359 -19.53 -4.60 8.13
N ILE A 360 -20.13 -5.25 9.14
CA ILE A 360 -19.50 -6.33 9.92
C ILE A 360 -19.20 -7.53 9.02
N LEU A 361 -20.09 -7.90 8.10
CA LEU A 361 -19.86 -9.00 7.16
C LEU A 361 -18.72 -8.71 6.20
N VAL A 362 -18.61 -7.47 5.71
CA VAL A 362 -17.47 -7.05 4.88
C VAL A 362 -16.17 -7.12 5.67
N LEU A 363 -16.17 -6.70 6.95
CA LEU A 363 -15.01 -6.82 7.84
C LEU A 363 -14.62 -8.29 8.07
N PHE A 364 -15.61 -9.16 8.36
CA PHE A 364 -15.35 -10.59 8.55
C PHE A 364 -14.81 -11.23 7.28
N ASN A 365 -15.39 -10.90 6.13
CA ASN A 365 -14.93 -11.37 4.83
C ASN A 365 -13.48 -10.94 4.54
N PHE A 366 -13.13 -9.69 4.87
CA PHE A 366 -11.76 -9.19 4.79
C PHE A 366 -10.81 -9.95 5.72
N ALA A 367 -11.19 -10.15 7.00
CA ALA A 367 -10.35 -10.86 7.96
C ALA A 367 -10.10 -12.33 7.53
N ALA A 368 -11.12 -13.01 6.99
CA ALA A 368 -10.99 -14.34 6.44
C ALA A 368 -10.01 -14.38 5.27
N LEU A 369 -10.14 -13.46 4.31
CA LEU A 369 -9.24 -13.36 3.16
C LEU A 369 -7.79 -13.12 3.59
N VAL A 370 -7.54 -12.25 4.57
CA VAL A 370 -6.18 -12.02 5.08
C VAL A 370 -5.61 -13.29 5.71
N CYS A 371 -6.40 -14.03 6.49
CA CYS A 371 -5.97 -15.33 7.02
C CYS A 371 -5.64 -16.33 5.89
N GLU A 372 -6.46 -16.39 4.86
CA GLU A 372 -6.27 -17.27 3.70
C GLU A 372 -5.00 -16.91 2.90
N LEU A 373 -4.65 -15.63 2.83
CA LEU A 373 -3.37 -15.20 2.24
C LEU A 373 -2.16 -15.78 3.01
N PHE A 374 -2.21 -15.86 4.34
CA PHE A 374 -1.16 -16.56 5.10
C PHE A 374 -1.13 -18.06 4.76
N GLY A 375 -2.28 -18.70 4.55
CA GLY A 375 -2.35 -20.06 4.05
C GLY A 375 -1.66 -20.24 2.70
N MET A 376 -1.93 -19.33 1.75
CA MET A 376 -1.27 -19.34 0.44
C MET A 376 0.24 -19.05 0.53
N MET A 377 0.68 -18.19 1.47
CA MET A 377 2.11 -17.96 1.71
C MET A 377 2.82 -19.27 2.06
N VAL A 378 2.25 -20.08 2.95
CA VAL A 378 2.83 -21.38 3.33
C VAL A 378 2.84 -22.34 2.14
N ILE A 379 1.73 -22.46 1.38
CA ILE A 379 1.65 -23.33 0.20
C ILE A 379 2.68 -22.94 -0.86
N TRP A 380 2.91 -21.64 -1.07
CA TRP A 380 3.84 -21.12 -2.08
C TRP A 380 5.26 -20.91 -1.56
N ASN A 381 5.53 -21.34 -0.32
CA ASN A 381 6.81 -21.18 0.36
C ASN A 381 7.29 -19.70 0.37
N VAL A 382 6.38 -18.80 0.71
CA VAL A 382 6.65 -17.38 0.89
C VAL A 382 6.74 -17.06 2.38
N SER A 383 7.89 -16.61 2.83
CA SER A 383 8.11 -16.23 4.23
C SER A 383 7.57 -14.85 4.55
N LEU A 384 7.26 -14.63 5.84
CA LEU A 384 6.91 -13.31 6.35
C LEU A 384 8.16 -12.44 6.50
N ASN A 385 8.28 -11.46 5.62
CA ASN A 385 9.38 -10.49 5.58
C ASN A 385 8.87 -9.13 5.10
N SER A 386 9.75 -8.13 4.95
CA SER A 386 9.35 -6.79 4.52
C SER A 386 8.61 -6.79 3.17
N ILE A 387 8.97 -7.69 2.25
CA ILE A 387 8.37 -7.76 0.91
C ILE A 387 6.95 -8.31 1.01
N SER A 388 6.75 -9.44 1.70
CA SER A 388 5.42 -10.01 1.89
C SER A 388 4.52 -9.13 2.76
N MET A 389 5.08 -8.41 3.75
CA MET A 389 4.33 -7.44 4.55
C MET A 389 3.80 -6.27 3.70
N ILE A 390 4.59 -5.75 2.75
CA ILE A 390 4.11 -4.75 1.78
C ILE A 390 2.88 -5.28 1.02
N ASN A 391 2.96 -6.53 0.53
CA ASN A 391 1.85 -7.15 -0.19
C ASN A 391 0.62 -7.36 0.69
N LEU A 392 0.80 -7.75 1.97
CA LEU A 392 -0.31 -7.88 2.92
C LEU A 392 -0.98 -6.53 3.21
N VAL A 393 -0.20 -5.44 3.30
CA VAL A 393 -0.75 -4.09 3.42
C VAL A 393 -1.56 -3.70 2.18
N MET A 394 -1.05 -3.99 0.98
CA MET A 394 -1.80 -3.75 -0.25
C MET A 394 -3.06 -4.61 -0.36
N ALA A 395 -3.02 -5.84 0.17
CA ALA A 395 -4.19 -6.72 0.18
C ALA A 395 -5.37 -6.10 0.93
N ILE A 396 -5.13 -5.24 1.92
CA ILE A 396 -6.17 -4.57 2.69
C ILE A 396 -7.06 -3.73 1.76
N GLY A 397 -6.47 -2.89 0.93
CA GLY A 397 -7.21 -2.07 -0.01
C GLY A 397 -7.90 -2.90 -1.08
N PHE A 398 -7.15 -3.67 -1.86
CA PHE A 398 -7.68 -4.45 -2.99
C PHE A 398 -8.75 -5.48 -2.58
N ALA A 399 -8.60 -6.13 -1.42
CA ALA A 399 -9.56 -7.13 -0.96
C ALA A 399 -10.92 -6.51 -0.58
N VAL A 400 -10.85 -5.33 0.06
CA VAL A 400 -12.05 -4.59 0.44
C VAL A 400 -12.79 -4.08 -0.78
N ASP A 401 -12.08 -3.60 -1.81
CA ASP A 401 -12.68 -3.05 -3.02
C ASP A 401 -13.60 -4.05 -3.73
N TYR A 402 -13.15 -5.29 -3.93
CA TYR A 402 -14.00 -6.32 -4.56
C TYR A 402 -15.29 -6.59 -3.77
N SER A 403 -15.19 -6.56 -2.44
CA SER A 403 -16.31 -6.86 -1.55
C SER A 403 -17.23 -5.65 -1.34
N ALA A 404 -16.67 -4.46 -1.16
CA ALA A 404 -17.40 -3.25 -0.85
C ALA A 404 -18.35 -2.81 -1.97
N HIS A 405 -17.94 -2.94 -3.23
CA HIS A 405 -18.79 -2.62 -4.37
C HIS A 405 -20.04 -3.52 -4.43
N VAL A 406 -19.88 -4.82 -4.22
CA VAL A 406 -21.00 -5.77 -4.22
C VAL A 406 -21.90 -5.57 -3.00
N ALA A 407 -21.30 -5.32 -1.82
CA ALA A 407 -22.04 -5.01 -0.59
C ALA A 407 -22.88 -3.74 -0.74
N HIS A 408 -22.31 -2.67 -1.30
CA HIS A 408 -23.03 -1.42 -1.54
C HIS A 408 -24.19 -1.62 -2.53
N ALA A 409 -23.96 -2.35 -3.63
CA ALA A 409 -25.03 -2.66 -4.59
C ALA A 409 -26.16 -3.48 -3.97
N TYR A 410 -25.83 -4.41 -3.06
CA TYR A 410 -26.80 -5.19 -2.29
C TYR A 410 -27.67 -4.29 -1.40
N VAL A 411 -27.07 -3.33 -0.70
CA VAL A 411 -27.78 -2.40 0.20
C VAL A 411 -28.71 -1.47 -0.57
N VAL A 412 -28.27 -0.94 -1.72
CA VAL A 412 -29.03 -0.01 -2.56
C VAL A 412 -30.13 -0.70 -3.36
N SER A 413 -30.08 -2.03 -3.50
CA SER A 413 -31.08 -2.79 -4.27
C SER A 413 -32.49 -2.69 -3.67
N ASN A 414 -33.47 -2.33 -4.51
CA ASN A 414 -34.88 -2.21 -4.13
C ASN A 414 -35.68 -3.53 -4.19
N LYS A 415 -34.98 -4.68 -4.33
CA LYS A 415 -35.63 -6.00 -4.39
C LYS A 415 -36.14 -6.44 -3.02
N ALA A 416 -37.23 -7.23 -3.02
CA ALA A 416 -37.92 -7.63 -1.81
C ALA A 416 -37.16 -8.69 -1.02
N THR A 417 -36.60 -9.69 -1.70
CA THR A 417 -35.93 -10.82 -1.04
C THR A 417 -34.41 -10.69 -1.04
N PRO A 418 -33.69 -11.24 -0.02
CA PRO A 418 -32.23 -11.23 0.00
C PRO A 418 -31.60 -11.90 -1.21
N ASN A 419 -32.20 -12.98 -1.71
CA ASN A 419 -31.72 -13.68 -2.91
C ASN A 419 -31.84 -12.80 -4.15
N GLU A 420 -32.96 -12.11 -4.34
CA GLU A 420 -33.14 -11.18 -5.46
C GLU A 420 -32.16 -10.00 -5.38
N ARG A 421 -31.86 -9.49 -4.18
CA ARG A 421 -30.86 -8.44 -3.98
C ARG A 421 -29.46 -8.89 -4.37
N VAL A 422 -29.09 -10.12 -4.02
CA VAL A 422 -27.82 -10.72 -4.45
C VAL A 422 -27.78 -10.85 -5.99
N VAL A 423 -28.83 -11.36 -6.60
CA VAL A 423 -28.91 -11.46 -8.07
C VAL A 423 -28.80 -10.08 -8.71
N ASP A 424 -29.48 -9.08 -8.17
CA ASP A 424 -29.44 -7.71 -8.67
C ASP A 424 -28.02 -7.11 -8.52
N ALA A 425 -27.41 -7.20 -7.36
CA ALA A 425 -26.07 -6.66 -7.07
C ALA A 425 -24.99 -7.30 -7.96
N VAL A 426 -24.93 -8.64 -8.01
CA VAL A 426 -23.93 -9.36 -8.79
C VAL A 426 -24.16 -9.21 -10.29
N SER A 427 -25.42 -9.18 -10.78
CA SER A 427 -25.69 -8.93 -12.21
C SER A 427 -25.38 -7.49 -12.61
N THR A 428 -25.42 -6.54 -11.69
CA THR A 428 -25.15 -5.13 -11.95
C THR A 428 -23.65 -4.83 -11.92
N LEU A 429 -22.93 -5.22 -10.88
CA LEU A 429 -21.52 -4.85 -10.70
C LEU A 429 -20.53 -6.00 -10.88
N GLY A 430 -21.00 -7.26 -10.90
CA GLY A 430 -20.10 -8.41 -10.94
C GLY A 430 -19.18 -8.43 -12.15
N ALA A 431 -19.69 -8.04 -13.33
CA ALA A 431 -18.87 -7.96 -14.54
C ALA A 431 -17.74 -6.94 -14.40
N SER A 432 -18.04 -5.75 -13.89
CA SER A 432 -17.06 -4.66 -13.69
C SER A 432 -16.01 -5.03 -12.64
N VAL A 433 -16.42 -5.70 -11.54
CA VAL A 433 -15.53 -6.21 -10.49
C VAL A 433 -14.61 -7.29 -11.06
N PHE A 434 -15.16 -8.24 -11.83
CA PHE A 434 -14.37 -9.28 -12.47
C PHE A 434 -13.36 -8.71 -13.47
N MET A 435 -13.77 -7.76 -14.31
CA MET A 435 -12.88 -7.11 -15.28
C MET A 435 -11.77 -6.30 -14.59
N GLY A 436 -12.08 -5.67 -13.45
CA GLY A 436 -11.08 -5.01 -12.61
C GLY A 436 -10.01 -5.97 -12.10
N GLY A 437 -10.42 -7.10 -11.53
CA GLY A 437 -9.50 -8.15 -11.08
C GLY A 437 -8.69 -8.77 -12.23
N PHE A 438 -9.34 -9.06 -13.36
CA PHE A 438 -8.68 -9.61 -14.54
C PHE A 438 -7.65 -8.62 -15.13
N SER A 439 -7.98 -7.34 -15.18
CA SER A 439 -7.04 -6.29 -15.61
C SER A 439 -5.81 -6.23 -14.69
N THR A 440 -6.01 -6.33 -13.37
CA THR A 440 -4.92 -6.40 -12.40
C THR A 440 -4.05 -7.64 -12.64
N PHE A 441 -4.67 -8.81 -12.86
CA PHE A 441 -3.95 -10.03 -13.19
C PHE A 441 -3.08 -9.87 -14.45
N LEU A 442 -3.63 -9.28 -15.53
CA LEU A 442 -2.87 -9.02 -16.76
C LEU A 442 -1.69 -8.07 -16.51
N GLY A 443 -1.85 -7.09 -15.63
CA GLY A 443 -0.77 -6.15 -15.26
C GLY A 443 0.37 -6.82 -14.51
N ILE A 444 0.08 -7.80 -13.66
CA ILE A 444 1.10 -8.47 -12.81
C ILE A 444 1.72 -9.72 -13.44
N ILE A 445 1.12 -10.32 -14.49
CA ILE A 445 1.59 -11.60 -15.05
C ILE A 445 3.04 -11.53 -15.53
N VAL A 446 3.49 -10.36 -15.98
CA VAL A 446 4.88 -10.13 -16.41
C VAL A 446 5.88 -10.38 -15.28
N LEU A 447 5.49 -10.13 -14.02
CA LEU A 447 6.34 -10.35 -12.85
C LEU A 447 6.62 -11.84 -12.60
N ALA A 448 5.80 -12.75 -13.12
CA ALA A 448 6.03 -14.20 -13.02
C ALA A 448 7.32 -14.64 -13.71
N PHE A 449 7.71 -13.93 -14.78
CA PHE A 449 8.89 -14.23 -15.60
C PHE A 449 10.12 -13.42 -15.20
N ALA A 450 10.04 -12.67 -14.09
CA ALA A 450 11.16 -11.86 -13.64
C ALA A 450 12.31 -12.75 -13.12
N ALA A 451 13.53 -12.33 -13.42
CA ALA A 451 14.75 -13.02 -13.00
C ALA A 451 15.12 -12.84 -11.51
N SER A 452 14.36 -12.01 -10.78
CA SER A 452 14.54 -11.78 -9.34
C SER A 452 13.37 -12.40 -8.57
N GLU A 453 13.71 -13.11 -7.49
CA GLU A 453 12.73 -13.76 -6.63
C GLU A 453 11.79 -12.76 -5.93
N ILE A 454 12.26 -11.53 -5.69
CA ILE A 454 11.43 -10.46 -5.15
C ILE A 454 10.19 -10.23 -6.02
N PHE A 455 10.37 -10.07 -7.34
CA PHE A 455 9.24 -9.84 -8.25
C PHE A 455 8.33 -11.07 -8.36
N ARG A 456 8.89 -12.28 -8.26
CA ARG A 456 8.09 -13.51 -8.20
C ARG A 456 7.28 -13.62 -6.92
N ILE A 457 7.82 -13.17 -5.77
CA ILE A 457 7.05 -13.07 -4.52
C ILE A 457 5.91 -12.07 -4.68
N PHE A 458 6.17 -10.89 -5.26
CA PHE A 458 5.11 -9.93 -5.58
C PHE A 458 4.03 -10.57 -6.46
N PHE A 459 4.42 -11.24 -7.54
CA PHE A 459 3.45 -11.94 -8.40
C PHE A 459 2.61 -12.95 -7.64
N LYS A 460 3.23 -13.84 -6.86
CA LYS A 460 2.54 -14.86 -6.05
C LYS A 460 1.51 -14.20 -5.12
N MET A 461 1.94 -13.21 -4.35
CA MET A 461 1.07 -12.52 -3.39
C MET A 461 -0.08 -11.79 -4.08
N PHE A 462 0.17 -11.02 -5.13
CA PHE A 462 -0.87 -10.34 -5.88
C PHE A 462 -1.84 -11.31 -6.58
N LEU A 463 -1.33 -12.40 -7.13
CA LEU A 463 -2.18 -13.46 -7.69
C LEU A 463 -3.13 -14.01 -6.63
N GLY A 464 -2.63 -14.26 -5.42
CA GLY A 464 -3.44 -14.67 -4.28
C GLY A 464 -4.52 -13.64 -3.92
N ILE A 465 -4.15 -12.36 -3.85
CA ILE A 465 -5.07 -11.26 -3.55
C ILE A 465 -6.19 -11.18 -4.60
N VAL A 466 -5.87 -11.28 -5.89
CA VAL A 466 -6.85 -11.21 -6.98
C VAL A 466 -7.78 -12.43 -6.96
N ILE A 467 -7.23 -13.65 -6.86
CA ILE A 467 -8.04 -14.88 -6.86
C ILE A 467 -8.96 -14.92 -5.63
N LEU A 468 -8.40 -14.74 -4.43
CA LEU A 468 -9.19 -14.76 -3.20
C LEU A 468 -10.15 -13.56 -3.16
N GLY A 469 -9.72 -12.36 -3.57
CA GLY A 469 -10.55 -11.18 -3.59
C GLY A 469 -11.77 -11.33 -4.50
N LEU A 470 -11.60 -11.87 -5.72
CA LEU A 470 -12.70 -12.18 -6.63
C LEU A 470 -13.61 -13.29 -6.08
N LEU A 471 -13.02 -14.33 -5.48
CA LEU A 471 -13.79 -15.41 -4.86
C LEU A 471 -14.63 -14.89 -3.70
N HIS A 472 -14.04 -14.08 -2.84
CA HIS A 472 -14.73 -13.46 -1.71
C HIS A 472 -15.78 -12.45 -2.16
N GLY A 473 -15.47 -11.57 -3.11
CA GLY A 473 -16.40 -10.53 -3.60
C GLY A 473 -17.56 -11.08 -4.42
N LEU A 474 -17.33 -12.08 -5.28
CA LEU A 474 -18.32 -12.59 -6.23
C LEU A 474 -18.99 -13.91 -5.84
N CYS A 475 -18.47 -14.63 -4.83
CA CYS A 475 -19.02 -15.92 -4.40
C CYS A 475 -19.34 -15.93 -2.91
N ILE A 476 -18.36 -15.75 -2.03
CA ILE A 476 -18.49 -15.96 -0.59
C ILE A 476 -19.38 -14.88 0.03
N LEU A 477 -19.05 -13.61 -0.15
CA LEU A 477 -19.80 -12.49 0.42
C LEU A 477 -21.27 -12.47 -0.04
N PRO A 478 -21.63 -12.63 -1.34
CA PRO A 478 -23.01 -12.70 -1.76
C PRO A 478 -23.83 -13.80 -1.06
N VAL A 479 -23.22 -14.96 -0.83
CA VAL A 479 -23.88 -16.07 -0.11
C VAL A 479 -24.13 -15.67 1.34
N TYR A 480 -23.14 -15.12 2.05
CA TYR A 480 -23.32 -14.66 3.43
C TYR A 480 -24.36 -13.53 3.55
N LEU A 481 -24.36 -12.56 2.61
CA LEU A 481 -25.37 -11.50 2.54
C LEU A 481 -26.79 -12.11 2.39
N SER A 482 -26.93 -13.13 1.54
CA SER A 482 -28.23 -13.78 1.32
C SER A 482 -28.76 -14.56 2.51
N LEU A 483 -27.89 -14.98 3.44
CA LEU A 483 -28.25 -15.80 4.60
C LEU A 483 -28.43 -14.95 5.87
N LEU A 484 -27.61 -13.94 6.08
CA LEU A 484 -27.53 -13.21 7.34
C LEU A 484 -28.24 -11.86 7.30
N CYS A 485 -28.39 -11.23 6.12
CA CYS A 485 -29.01 -9.90 5.96
C CYS A 485 -30.43 -10.03 5.40
N TRP A 486 -31.35 -10.60 6.15
CA TRP A 486 -32.73 -10.77 5.68
C TRP A 486 -33.69 -9.63 6.08
N ARG A 487 -33.24 -8.65 6.85
CA ARG A 487 -34.04 -7.46 7.15
C ARG A 487 -34.04 -6.53 5.94
N PRO A 488 -35.22 -6.02 5.49
CA PRO A 488 -35.26 -5.02 4.45
C PRO A 488 -34.63 -3.73 4.98
N VAL A 489 -33.50 -3.33 4.40
CA VAL A 489 -32.99 -1.96 4.63
C VAL A 489 -33.91 -1.02 3.88
N VAL A 490 -34.70 -0.25 4.60
CA VAL A 490 -35.56 0.81 4.03
C VAL A 490 -34.64 2.01 3.70
N VAL A 491 -33.89 1.90 2.61
CA VAL A 491 -33.30 3.08 1.99
C VAL A 491 -34.46 3.80 1.30
N ARG A 492 -34.96 4.86 1.93
CA ARG A 492 -35.89 5.77 1.24
C ARG A 492 -35.21 6.24 -0.04
N PRO A 493 -35.76 5.97 -1.24
CA PRO A 493 -35.22 6.53 -2.45
C PRO A 493 -35.20 8.04 -2.26
N ARG A 494 -34.04 8.66 -2.33
CA ARG A 494 -33.93 10.11 -2.45
C ARG A 494 -34.70 10.41 -3.73
N SER A 495 -35.88 11.03 -3.57
CA SER A 495 -36.76 11.39 -4.68
C SER A 495 -35.90 12.16 -5.68
N VAL A 496 -35.59 11.52 -6.81
CA VAL A 496 -35.22 12.26 -8.02
C VAL A 496 -36.39 13.16 -8.28
N PRO A 497 -36.23 14.50 -8.37
CA PRO A 497 -37.33 15.36 -8.76
C PRO A 497 -37.85 14.79 -10.07
N ARG A 498 -39.06 14.24 -10.07
CA ARG A 498 -39.83 14.07 -11.30
C ARG A 498 -40.00 15.48 -11.83
N VAL A 499 -39.22 15.83 -12.85
CA VAL A 499 -39.61 16.94 -13.72
C VAL A 499 -41.01 16.56 -14.19
N SER A 500 -41.98 17.25 -13.68
CA SER A 500 -43.38 17.01 -14.01
C SER A 500 -43.51 17.17 -15.52
N ARG A 501 -44.03 16.16 -16.17
CA ARG A 501 -44.28 16.11 -17.62
C ARG A 501 -45.11 17.30 -18.09
N ASP A 502 -45.68 18.04 -17.15
CA ASP A 502 -46.54 19.21 -17.37
C ASP A 502 -45.75 20.51 -17.62
N GLU A 503 -44.47 20.63 -17.15
CA GLU A 503 -43.62 21.78 -17.48
C GLU A 503 -42.97 21.65 -18.86
N ALA A 504 -42.78 20.44 -19.38
CA ALA A 504 -42.22 20.20 -20.72
C ALA A 504 -43.27 20.37 -21.84
N LEU A 505 -44.56 20.46 -21.52
CA LEU A 505 -45.66 20.69 -22.45
C LEU A 505 -46.04 22.16 -22.57
N SER A 506 -45.72 22.99 -21.58
CA SER A 506 -46.04 24.45 -21.62
C SER A 506 -45.06 25.23 -22.53
N ASP A 507 -43.90 24.73 -22.80
CA ASP A 507 -42.91 25.37 -23.70
C ASP A 507 -43.02 24.95 -25.17
N ARG A 508 -44.03 24.13 -25.55
CA ARG A 508 -44.23 23.66 -26.93
C ARG A 508 -45.45 24.20 -27.64
N GLU A 509 -46.22 25.07 -27.01
CA GLU A 509 -47.35 25.74 -27.66
C GLU A 509 -47.06 27.22 -27.92
N GLN A 510 -46.24 27.50 -28.88
CA GLN A 510 -46.36 28.71 -29.72
C GLN A 510 -46.35 28.23 -31.16
N PRO A 511 -47.51 28.35 -31.87
CA PRO A 511 -47.52 28.07 -33.31
C PRO A 511 -47.07 29.32 -34.06
N GLU A 512 -46.05 29.16 -34.88
CA GLU A 512 -45.77 30.05 -36.01
C GLU A 512 -46.84 29.93 -37.06
N GLY A 513 -47.37 31.06 -37.47
CA GLY A 513 -47.74 31.33 -38.83
C GLY A 513 -49.16 31.08 -39.29
N ALA A 514 -49.98 32.14 -39.31
CA ALA A 514 -50.93 32.33 -40.38
C ALA A 514 -51.07 33.82 -40.67
N LEU A 515 -50.53 34.24 -41.80
CA LEU A 515 -50.91 35.46 -42.54
C LEU A 515 -52.34 35.33 -42.99
N GLN A 516 -53.22 36.28 -42.61
CA GLN A 516 -54.30 36.76 -43.48
C GLN A 516 -54.68 38.17 -43.15
N MET A 517 -54.75 38.97 -44.18
CA MET A 517 -55.25 40.36 -44.25
C MET A 517 -56.75 40.44 -43.90
N GLU A 518 -57.12 41.56 -43.36
CA GLU A 518 -58.20 42.49 -43.75
C GLU A 518 -58.66 43.28 -42.52
N GLY A 519 -58.56 44.56 -42.58
CA GLY A 519 -59.59 45.48 -42.85
C GLY A 519 -59.88 46.47 -41.67
N LEU A 520 -59.45 47.68 -41.83
CA LEU A 520 -60.06 48.99 -41.38
C LEU A 520 -60.96 49.02 -40.12
N SER A 521 -60.60 49.80 -39.13
CA SER A 521 -61.17 51.19 -38.90
C SER A 521 -60.83 51.72 -37.49
N LYS A 522 -60.33 52.93 -37.48
CA LYS A 522 -60.58 54.12 -36.59
C LYS A 522 -61.12 53.84 -35.20
N THR A 523 -60.51 54.36 -34.13
CA THR A 523 -60.52 55.77 -33.67
C THR A 523 -59.71 55.92 -32.38
N GLU A 524 -58.94 56.93 -32.34
CA GLU A 524 -58.66 57.94 -31.31
C GLU A 524 -58.96 57.61 -29.84
N SER A 525 -57.97 57.73 -28.92
CA SER A 525 -57.85 58.93 -28.12
C SER A 525 -56.77 58.79 -27.04
N THR A 526 -55.81 59.67 -27.12
CA THR A 526 -55.17 60.47 -26.03
C THR A 526 -54.77 59.78 -24.72
N ALA A 527 -53.52 59.73 -24.35
CA ALA A 527 -52.78 60.73 -23.63
C ALA A 527 -51.43 60.16 -23.07
N SER A 528 -50.37 60.79 -23.48
CA SER A 528 -49.01 60.78 -22.83
C SER A 528 -49.08 61.93 -21.77
N PRO A 529 -48.03 62.24 -21.03
CA PRO A 529 -46.84 61.56 -20.52
C PRO A 529 -46.49 61.86 -19.04
N LYS A 530 -45.39 61.40 -18.49
CA LYS A 530 -44.41 62.12 -17.64
C LYS A 530 -43.32 61.19 -17.13
N LYS A 531 -42.18 61.29 -17.69
CA LYS A 531 -40.91 61.84 -17.23
C LYS A 531 -40.71 62.13 -15.76
N LYS A 532 -39.72 61.51 -15.11
CA LYS A 532 -38.79 62.22 -14.25
C LYS A 532 -37.44 61.51 -14.21
N ARG A 533 -36.47 62.25 -14.70
CA ARG A 533 -35.02 62.17 -14.49
C ARG A 533 -34.69 62.73 -13.10
N HIS A 534 -33.65 62.25 -12.47
CA HIS A 534 -32.59 62.99 -11.77
C HIS A 534 -31.46 61.97 -11.57
N SER A 535 -30.34 62.08 -12.21
CA SER A 535 -29.23 63.07 -12.20
C SER A 535 -28.38 63.04 -10.94
N MET A 536 -27.13 62.58 -11.17
CA MET A 536 -25.86 63.12 -10.70
C MET A 536 -25.55 63.06 -9.20
N THR A 537 -24.35 62.55 -8.89
CA THR A 537 -23.13 63.34 -8.79
C THR A 537 -21.90 62.50 -8.61
N GLU A 538 -20.86 62.92 -9.31
CA GLU A 538 -19.44 62.61 -9.20
C GLU A 538 -18.88 63.08 -7.85
N ALA A 539 -17.76 62.47 -7.48
CA ALA A 539 -16.49 63.03 -6.95
C ALA A 539 -15.78 61.89 -6.21
N GLY A 540 -14.52 61.66 -6.30
CA GLY A 540 -13.38 62.35 -6.80
C GLY A 540 -12.15 61.56 -6.31
N ILE A 541 -11.17 61.44 -7.13
CA ILE A 541 -9.81 60.90 -6.85
C ILE A 541 -9.07 61.98 -5.99
N PRO A 542 -8.15 61.61 -5.12
CA PRO A 542 -6.77 61.94 -5.49
C PRO A 542 -5.73 60.82 -5.25
N ASN A 543 -4.76 60.98 -6.08
CA ASN A 543 -3.48 60.35 -6.22
C ASN A 543 -2.48 60.81 -5.13
N GLU A 544 -1.44 60.07 -4.93
CA GLU A 544 -0.06 60.33 -4.41
C GLU A 544 0.31 59.24 -3.40
N GLY A 545 1.44 58.60 -3.44
CA GLY A 545 2.70 58.87 -4.01
C GLY A 545 3.64 57.67 -3.87
N ALA A 546 4.66 57.70 -4.66
CA ALA A 546 5.74 56.72 -4.85
C ALA A 546 6.68 56.57 -3.64
N HIS A 547 7.28 55.37 -3.53
CA HIS A 547 8.70 55.08 -3.23
C HIS A 547 8.84 53.55 -3.39
N ASP A 548 9.50 53.05 -4.39
CA ASP A 548 10.91 52.80 -4.66
C ASP A 548 11.66 52.14 -3.48
N ASP A 549 12.03 50.89 -3.71
CA ASP A 549 13.34 50.31 -3.49
C ASP A 549 13.33 48.76 -3.53
N GLY A 550 14.13 48.22 -4.40
CA GLY A 550 15.06 47.19 -4.07
C GLY A 550 14.87 45.79 -4.68
N ASP A 551 15.40 45.67 -5.88
CA ASP A 551 15.93 44.41 -6.46
C ASP A 551 16.52 43.42 -5.44
N LYS A 552 16.14 42.17 -5.55
CA LYS A 552 17.07 41.05 -5.50
C LYS A 552 16.56 39.83 -6.28
N LEU A 553 16.95 39.78 -7.52
CA LEU A 553 17.08 38.56 -8.32
C LEU A 553 18.08 37.62 -7.61
N ILE A 554 17.66 36.40 -7.35
CA ILE A 554 18.59 35.30 -7.14
C ILE A 554 18.48 34.37 -8.36
N HIS A 555 19.51 34.48 -9.20
CA HIS A 555 19.89 33.52 -10.23
C HIS A 555 20.22 32.18 -9.56
N LEU A 556 19.62 31.10 -10.02
CA LEU A 556 20.11 29.74 -9.87
C LEU A 556 20.58 29.27 -11.24
N GLU A 557 21.88 29.33 -11.42
CA GLU A 557 22.60 28.75 -12.55
C GLU A 557 22.52 27.23 -12.55
N SER A 558 22.25 26.72 -13.73
CA SER A 558 22.38 25.31 -14.09
C SER A 558 23.86 24.93 -14.20
N ALA A 559 24.32 23.99 -13.40
CA ALA A 559 25.58 23.30 -13.61
C ALA A 559 25.31 21.94 -14.29
N ALA A 560 25.45 21.93 -15.61
CA ALA A 560 25.60 20.71 -16.39
C ALA A 560 27.07 20.25 -16.31
N GLY A 561 27.34 19.23 -15.53
CA GLY A 561 28.63 18.54 -15.51
C GLY A 561 28.64 17.39 -16.53
N SER A 562 29.42 17.59 -17.58
CA SER A 562 29.79 16.60 -18.58
C SER A 562 30.65 15.50 -17.95
N VAL A 563 30.15 14.24 -17.96
CA VAL A 563 30.99 13.05 -17.68
C VAL A 563 31.42 12.45 -19.02
N SER A 564 32.72 12.52 -19.25
CA SER A 564 33.44 11.90 -20.35
C SER A 564 33.43 10.37 -20.22
N LYS A 565 33.24 9.70 -21.35
CA LYS A 565 33.47 8.26 -21.55
C LYS A 565 34.96 7.93 -21.37
N PRO A 566 35.31 6.78 -20.81
CA PRO A 566 36.61 6.18 -21.07
C PRO A 566 36.50 5.16 -22.23
N ASP A 567 37.48 5.29 -23.12
CA ASP A 567 37.72 4.46 -24.27
C ASP A 567 38.01 3.00 -23.88
N SER A 568 37.53 2.13 -24.74
CA SER A 568 37.91 0.73 -24.87
C SER A 568 39.33 0.62 -25.41
N ASN A 569 40.19 -0.11 -24.70
CA ASN A 569 41.24 -0.95 -25.28
C ASN A 569 42.01 -1.67 -24.14
N VAL A 570 41.83 -2.94 -24.01
CA VAL A 570 42.88 -3.92 -23.64
C VAL A 570 42.44 -5.26 -24.21
N ASP A 571 42.92 -5.54 -25.39
CA ASP A 571 43.22 -6.90 -25.87
C ASP A 571 44.55 -7.37 -25.25
N ASP A 572 44.68 -8.68 -25.12
CA ASP A 572 45.84 -9.47 -24.81
C ASP A 572 46.38 -9.53 -23.37
N MET A 573 46.09 -10.67 -22.73
CA MET A 573 47.07 -11.62 -22.26
C MET A 573 46.44 -12.83 -21.58
N LYS A 574 46.55 -13.98 -22.28
CA LYS A 574 46.70 -15.38 -21.81
C LYS A 574 45.98 -15.83 -20.53
#